data_2500ff5cde2b5c6d89e44fef5f114f54
#
_entry.id   2500ff5cde2b5c6d89e44fef5f114f54
#
_cell.length_a   1.000
_cell.length_b   1.000
_cell.length_c   1.000
_cell.angle_alpha   90.00
_cell.angle_beta   90.00
_cell.angle_gamma   90.00
#
_symmetry.space_group_name_H-M   'P 1'
#
loop_
_entity.id
_entity.type
_entity.pdbx_description
1 polymer ?
#
loop_
_entity_poly.entity_id
_entity_poly.type
_entity_poly.pdbx_seq_one_letter_code
_entity_poly.pdbx_strand_id
1 'polypeptide(L)'
;MEKKIEEILIKSEIKPTKQIVDNFVKYYNLLIEGNKICNLTAITDEDGVVEKHFYDSIFPQKYFSLNAKVLDIGAGAGFPSIPLKLVRDDLSFTLLDSLNKRINFLNNTIQTLNLKNIESIHGRAEDFAKLSDYREKFDITTARAVANLKVLSEYCLPFVKVGGQFIAYKSGNCEEEINEAKQIICELGGKISKVIDYNIGENSRKLVIIEKIKET
;
A
#
# COMPACT_ATOMS: atom_id res chain seq x y z
N MET A 1 10.91 17.73 10.74
CA MET A 1 9.82 16.90 10.22
C MET A 1 8.91 17.65 9.22
N GLU A 2 8.17 18.69 9.60
CA GLU A 2 7.20 19.37 8.73
C GLU A 2 7.79 19.76 7.36
N LYS A 3 8.93 20.47 7.33
CA LYS A 3 9.61 20.82 6.07
C LYS A 3 9.92 19.62 5.16
N LYS A 4 10.37 18.51 5.75
CA LYS A 4 10.66 17.28 4.98
C LYS A 4 9.39 16.65 4.42
N ILE A 5 8.28 16.71 5.17
CA ILE A 5 6.98 16.25 4.69
C ILE A 5 6.51 17.14 3.52
N GLU A 6 6.64 18.47 3.63
CA GLU A 6 6.34 19.38 2.53
C GLU A 6 7.18 19.08 1.29
N GLU A 7 8.48 18.82 1.45
CA GLU A 7 9.38 18.46 0.35
C GLU A 7 8.94 17.18 -0.39
N ILE A 8 8.60 16.11 0.34
CA ILE A 8 8.14 14.87 -0.29
C ILE A 8 6.77 15.02 -0.97
N LEU A 9 5.88 15.83 -0.42
CA LEU A 9 4.59 16.16 -1.05
C LEU A 9 4.81 16.89 -2.38
N ILE A 10 5.64 17.94 -2.39
CA ILE A 10 5.99 18.69 -3.61
C ILE A 10 6.63 17.77 -4.65
N LYS A 11 7.59 16.93 -4.21
CA LYS A 11 8.26 15.94 -5.07
C LYS A 11 7.30 14.92 -5.67
N SER A 12 6.18 14.65 -4.97
CA SER A 12 5.11 13.76 -5.44
C SER A 12 4.01 14.51 -6.21
N GLU A 13 4.22 15.76 -6.59
CA GLU A 13 3.26 16.61 -7.31
C GLU A 13 1.97 16.87 -6.49
N ILE A 14 2.08 16.86 -5.15
CA ILE A 14 0.97 17.10 -4.22
C ILE A 14 1.16 18.47 -3.58
N LYS A 15 0.12 19.30 -3.61
CA LYS A 15 0.15 20.60 -2.93
C LYS A 15 0.12 20.40 -1.42
N PRO A 16 1.16 20.83 -0.67
CA PRO A 16 1.15 20.76 0.78
C PRO A 16 0.04 21.66 1.35
N THR A 17 -0.75 21.09 2.24
CA THR A 17 -1.67 21.87 3.07
C THR A 17 -1.30 21.63 4.53
N LYS A 18 -1.58 22.61 5.39
CA LYS A 18 -1.29 22.46 6.83
C LYS A 18 -1.91 21.17 7.38
N GLN A 19 -3.15 20.86 7.01
CA GLN A 19 -3.84 19.66 7.46
C GLN A 19 -3.14 18.37 7.06
N ILE A 20 -2.67 18.26 5.82
CA ILE A 20 -1.92 17.07 5.34
C ILE A 20 -0.63 16.93 6.15
N VAL A 21 0.13 18.00 6.29
CA VAL A 21 1.41 18.00 7.05
C VAL A 21 1.17 17.61 8.50
N ASP A 22 0.20 18.24 9.19
CA ASP A 22 -0.17 17.93 10.57
C ASP A 22 -0.58 16.45 10.74
N ASN A 23 -1.31 15.89 9.78
CA ASN A 23 -1.72 14.48 9.80
C ASN A 23 -0.53 13.53 9.64
N PHE A 24 0.42 13.83 8.76
CA PHE A 24 1.65 13.03 8.65
C PHE A 24 2.48 13.08 9.94
N VAL A 25 2.60 14.25 10.58
CA VAL A 25 3.28 14.38 11.88
C VAL A 25 2.58 13.56 12.96
N LYS A 26 1.25 13.63 13.03
CA LYS A 26 0.46 12.81 13.97
C LYS A 26 0.64 11.32 13.71
N TYR A 27 0.60 10.92 12.43
CA TYR A 27 0.81 9.51 12.05
C TYR A 27 2.20 9.02 12.42
N TYR A 28 3.24 9.83 12.23
CA TYR A 28 4.60 9.51 12.70
C TYR A 28 4.60 9.23 14.21
N ASN A 29 4.02 10.11 15.02
CA ASN A 29 3.98 9.94 16.47
C ASN A 29 3.23 8.66 16.87
N LEU A 30 2.09 8.37 16.25
CA LEU A 30 1.36 7.13 16.45
C LEU A 30 2.19 5.90 16.07
N LEU A 31 2.92 5.95 14.94
CA LEU A 31 3.79 4.88 14.50
C LEU A 31 4.89 4.58 15.52
N ILE A 32 5.58 5.62 16.03
CA ILE A 32 6.66 5.46 17.02
C ILE A 32 6.13 4.88 18.33
N GLU A 33 4.97 5.35 18.80
CA GLU A 33 4.34 4.81 20.01
C GLU A 33 3.87 3.38 19.81
N GLY A 34 3.15 3.11 18.71
CA GLY A 34 2.66 1.77 18.37
C GLY A 34 3.80 0.76 18.16
N ASN A 35 4.93 1.21 17.63
CA ASN A 35 6.09 0.36 17.38
C ASN A 35 6.69 -0.22 18.67
N LYS A 36 6.59 0.50 19.80
CA LYS A 36 7.01 0.00 21.11
C LYS A 36 6.22 -1.22 21.57
N ILE A 37 4.99 -1.39 21.04
CA ILE A 37 4.06 -2.45 21.43
C ILE A 37 4.03 -3.60 20.42
N CYS A 38 4.10 -3.28 19.13
CA CYS A 38 3.75 -4.22 18.05
C CYS A 38 4.89 -4.56 17.08
N ASN A 39 6.08 -3.96 17.20
CA ASN A 39 7.18 -4.11 16.23
C ASN A 39 6.68 -3.89 14.78
N LEU A 40 6.11 -2.71 14.52
CA LEU A 40 5.49 -2.36 13.25
C LEU A 40 6.51 -2.13 12.13
N THR A 41 7.66 -1.56 12.48
CA THR A 41 8.76 -1.24 11.56
C THR A 41 10.11 -1.25 12.27
N ALA A 42 11.16 -1.58 11.52
CA ALA A 42 12.54 -1.42 11.98
C ALA A 42 13.07 0.03 11.82
N ILE A 43 12.39 0.85 11.01
CA ILE A 43 12.78 2.24 10.73
C ILE A 43 11.98 3.16 11.64
N THR A 44 12.66 3.83 12.56
CA THR A 44 12.01 4.68 13.58
C THR A 44 12.55 6.11 13.62
N ASP A 45 13.68 6.35 12.97
CA ASP A 45 14.22 7.71 12.82
C ASP A 45 13.35 8.53 11.85
N GLU A 46 13.30 9.84 12.10
CA GLU A 46 12.46 10.76 11.34
C GLU A 46 12.72 10.72 9.84
N ASP A 47 14.00 10.75 9.44
CA ASP A 47 14.39 10.80 8.05
C ASP A 47 14.04 9.50 7.32
N GLY A 48 14.33 8.38 7.96
CA GLY A 48 13.99 7.07 7.44
C GLY A 48 12.49 6.88 7.25
N VAL A 49 11.68 7.31 8.21
CA VAL A 49 10.21 7.21 8.12
C VAL A 49 9.67 8.12 7.00
N VAL A 50 10.13 9.37 6.93
CA VAL A 50 9.66 10.31 5.91
C VAL A 50 10.04 9.84 4.50
N GLU A 51 11.28 9.38 4.30
CA GLU A 51 11.72 8.95 2.97
C GLU A 51 11.24 7.54 2.62
N LYS A 52 11.54 6.54 3.49
CA LYS A 52 11.38 5.12 3.15
C LYS A 52 9.97 4.60 3.42
N HIS A 53 9.16 5.35 4.18
CA HIS A 53 7.77 4.97 4.40
C HIS A 53 6.80 5.96 3.76
N PHE A 54 6.87 7.25 4.09
CA PHE A 54 5.88 8.20 3.58
C PHE A 54 6.05 8.47 2.09
N TYR A 55 7.25 8.89 1.66
CA TYR A 55 7.50 9.17 0.25
C TYR A 55 7.33 7.92 -0.63
N ASP A 56 7.87 6.77 -0.22
CA ASP A 56 7.70 5.49 -0.92
C ASP A 56 6.22 5.15 -1.12
N SER A 57 5.38 5.43 -0.11
CA SER A 57 3.94 5.16 -0.17
C SER A 57 3.20 6.10 -1.12
N ILE A 58 3.51 7.41 -1.11
CA ILE A 58 2.76 8.41 -1.89
C ILE A 58 3.30 8.61 -3.32
N PHE A 59 4.55 8.21 -3.61
CA PHE A 59 5.14 8.32 -4.95
C PHE A 59 4.23 7.78 -6.06
N PRO A 60 3.60 6.60 -5.92
CA PRO A 60 2.76 6.04 -6.97
C PRO A 60 1.32 6.57 -6.97
N GLN A 61 0.97 7.60 -6.20
CA GLN A 61 -0.41 8.09 -6.05
C GLN A 61 -1.13 8.36 -7.40
N LYS A 62 -0.39 8.78 -8.41
CA LYS A 62 -0.91 9.05 -9.77
C LYS A 62 -1.35 7.80 -10.54
N TYR A 63 -0.93 6.61 -10.11
CA TYR A 63 -1.35 5.34 -10.71
C TYR A 63 -2.61 4.76 -10.08
N PHE A 64 -3.11 5.36 -9.00
CA PHE A 64 -4.40 5.03 -8.40
C PHE A 64 -5.51 5.82 -9.10
N SER A 65 -6.42 5.11 -9.78
CA SER A 65 -7.56 5.74 -10.46
C SER A 65 -8.42 6.53 -9.48
N LEU A 66 -9.12 7.54 -10.00
CA LEU A 66 -10.01 8.37 -9.17
C LEU A 66 -11.13 7.52 -8.55
N ASN A 67 -11.44 7.80 -7.29
CA ASN A 67 -12.49 7.13 -6.51
C ASN A 67 -12.33 5.59 -6.42
N ALA A 68 -11.11 5.07 -6.60
CA ALA A 68 -10.88 3.64 -6.58
C ALA A 68 -11.16 3.02 -5.20
N LYS A 69 -11.74 1.81 -5.22
CA LYS A 69 -11.84 0.92 -4.07
C LYS A 69 -10.57 0.08 -4.01
N VAL A 70 -9.78 0.30 -2.96
CA VAL A 70 -8.43 -0.28 -2.80
C VAL A 70 -8.42 -1.29 -1.67
N LEU A 71 -7.85 -2.47 -1.90
CA LEU A 71 -7.51 -3.45 -0.86
C LEU A 71 -6.00 -3.49 -0.66
N ASP A 72 -5.55 -3.29 0.58
CA ASP A 72 -4.15 -3.42 0.98
C ASP A 72 -3.94 -4.76 1.70
N ILE A 73 -3.12 -5.62 1.11
CA ILE A 73 -2.85 -6.97 1.61
C ILE A 73 -1.59 -6.97 2.47
N GLY A 74 -1.75 -7.35 3.75
CA GLY A 74 -0.65 -7.30 4.71
C GLY A 74 -0.30 -5.87 5.10
N ALA A 75 -1.31 -5.06 5.39
CA ALA A 75 -1.20 -3.62 5.60
C ALA A 75 -0.20 -3.21 6.70
N GLY A 76 0.07 -4.10 7.67
CA GLY A 76 1.09 -3.86 8.70
C GLY A 76 0.85 -2.61 9.53
N ALA A 77 1.76 -1.67 9.41
CA ALA A 77 1.63 -0.34 10.03
C ALA A 77 0.73 0.62 9.23
N GLY A 78 0.12 0.17 8.13
CA GLY A 78 -0.70 1.00 7.25
C GLY A 78 0.04 1.56 6.04
N PHE A 79 1.14 0.94 5.64
CA PHE A 79 1.89 1.32 4.44
C PHE A 79 1.61 0.38 3.26
N PRO A 80 1.18 0.90 2.09
CA PRO A 80 1.20 2.31 1.69
C PRO A 80 -0.10 3.08 2.00
N SER A 81 -1.13 2.44 2.51
CA SER A 81 -2.52 2.92 2.46
C SER A 81 -2.81 4.15 3.31
N ILE A 82 -2.27 4.26 4.54
CA ILE A 82 -2.50 5.45 5.37
C ILE A 82 -1.89 6.70 4.73
N PRO A 83 -0.59 6.74 4.31
CA PRO A 83 -0.04 7.89 3.60
C PRO A 83 -0.81 8.23 2.31
N LEU A 84 -1.21 7.22 1.53
CA LEU A 84 -2.04 7.44 0.33
C LEU A 84 -3.37 8.08 0.70
N LYS A 85 -4.05 7.61 1.74
CA LYS A 85 -5.33 8.18 2.20
C LYS A 85 -5.18 9.62 2.68
N LEU A 86 -4.06 10.00 3.27
CA LEU A 86 -3.80 11.38 3.71
C LEU A 86 -3.71 12.37 2.53
N VAL A 87 -3.32 11.90 1.35
CA VAL A 87 -3.15 12.74 0.15
C VAL A 87 -4.20 12.50 -0.94
N ARG A 88 -4.96 11.40 -0.86
CA ARG A 88 -5.98 10.97 -1.81
C ARG A 88 -7.28 10.63 -1.07
N ASP A 89 -8.01 11.67 -0.67
CA ASP A 89 -9.27 11.51 0.08
C ASP A 89 -10.40 10.85 -0.75
N ASP A 90 -10.28 10.91 -2.06
CA ASP A 90 -11.17 10.24 -3.00
C ASP A 90 -11.13 8.71 -2.95
N LEU A 91 -10.01 8.11 -2.50
CA LEU A 91 -9.85 6.66 -2.44
C LEU A 91 -10.58 6.05 -1.24
N SER A 92 -11.14 4.85 -1.44
CA SER A 92 -11.68 4.02 -0.35
C SER A 92 -10.74 2.84 -0.09
N PHE A 93 -10.41 2.59 1.18
CA PHE A 93 -9.46 1.54 1.56
C PHE A 93 -10.06 0.48 2.45
N THR A 94 -9.72 -0.78 2.16
CA THR A 94 -9.85 -1.91 3.09
C THR A 94 -8.44 -2.43 3.38
N LEU A 95 -8.03 -2.42 4.65
CA LEU A 95 -6.72 -2.84 5.11
C LEU A 95 -6.81 -4.24 5.70
N LEU A 96 -6.25 -5.25 5.04
CA LEU A 96 -6.27 -6.63 5.50
C LEU A 96 -4.93 -7.01 6.11
N ASP A 97 -4.93 -7.49 7.36
CA ASP A 97 -3.74 -8.05 8.01
C ASP A 97 -4.11 -9.25 8.89
N SER A 98 -3.22 -10.24 8.93
CA SER A 98 -3.41 -11.47 9.69
C SER A 98 -3.06 -11.35 11.18
N LEU A 99 -2.50 -10.23 11.62
CA LEU A 99 -2.09 -10.00 13.00
C LEU A 99 -3.01 -9.00 13.71
N ASN A 100 -3.76 -9.49 14.68
CA ASN A 100 -4.75 -8.69 15.41
C ASN A 100 -4.12 -7.44 16.09
N LYS A 101 -2.88 -7.51 16.53
CA LYS A 101 -2.16 -6.35 17.09
C LYS A 101 -1.99 -5.21 16.09
N ARG A 102 -1.76 -5.54 14.81
CA ARG A 102 -1.66 -4.56 13.74
C ARG A 102 -3.02 -3.95 13.41
N ILE A 103 -4.06 -4.77 13.39
CA ILE A 103 -5.45 -4.28 13.21
C ILE A 103 -5.84 -3.29 14.31
N ASN A 104 -5.51 -3.59 15.57
CA ASN A 104 -5.77 -2.66 16.67
C ASN A 104 -5.02 -1.31 16.49
N PHE A 105 -3.76 -1.36 16.04
CA PHE A 105 -3.00 -0.16 15.71
C PHE A 105 -3.65 0.62 14.55
N LEU A 106 -4.04 -0.06 13.47
CA LEU A 106 -4.70 0.56 12.32
C LEU A 106 -6.00 1.23 12.71
N ASN A 107 -6.86 0.54 13.49
CA ASN A 107 -8.11 1.11 13.99
C ASN A 107 -7.89 2.37 14.83
N ASN A 108 -6.92 2.34 15.75
CA ASN A 108 -6.56 3.50 16.55
C ASN A 108 -6.06 4.66 15.66
N THR A 109 -5.23 4.36 14.66
CA THR A 109 -4.70 5.36 13.73
C THR A 109 -5.81 5.99 12.88
N ILE A 110 -6.70 5.18 12.32
CA ILE A 110 -7.87 5.62 11.53
C ILE A 110 -8.75 6.55 12.37
N GLN A 111 -9.03 6.17 13.60
CA GLN A 111 -9.85 6.96 14.52
C GLN A 111 -9.17 8.27 14.91
N THR A 112 -7.90 8.23 15.31
CA THR A 112 -7.15 9.41 15.78
C THR A 112 -6.94 10.45 14.67
N LEU A 113 -6.71 9.99 13.44
CA LEU A 113 -6.58 10.86 12.26
C LEU A 113 -7.95 11.22 11.64
N ASN A 114 -9.06 10.72 12.21
CA ASN A 114 -10.42 10.93 11.70
C ASN A 114 -10.56 10.63 10.20
N LEU A 115 -9.93 9.55 9.73
CA LEU A 115 -9.98 9.16 8.33
C LEU A 115 -11.36 8.58 7.97
N LYS A 116 -11.87 8.93 6.78
CA LYS A 116 -13.13 8.44 6.26
C LYS A 116 -12.91 7.47 5.10
N ASN A 117 -13.89 6.60 4.84
CA ASN A 117 -13.82 5.63 3.74
C ASN A 117 -12.54 4.73 3.82
N ILE A 118 -12.19 4.35 5.02
CA ILE A 118 -11.08 3.43 5.29
C ILE A 118 -11.45 2.55 6.49
N GLU A 119 -11.21 1.25 6.37
CA GLU A 119 -11.46 0.26 7.40
C GLU A 119 -10.30 -0.73 7.49
N SER A 120 -10.13 -1.39 8.63
CA SER A 120 -9.18 -2.50 8.76
C SER A 120 -9.88 -3.78 9.18
N ILE A 121 -9.44 -4.90 8.61
CA ILE A 121 -10.06 -6.22 8.77
C ILE A 121 -8.99 -7.24 9.15
N HIS A 122 -9.25 -8.02 10.19
CA HIS A 122 -8.41 -9.12 10.62
C HIS A 122 -8.71 -10.38 9.81
N GLY A 123 -7.68 -10.95 9.16
CA GLY A 123 -7.80 -12.22 8.46
C GLY A 123 -6.67 -12.51 7.50
N ARG A 124 -6.73 -13.67 6.87
CA ARG A 124 -5.78 -14.11 5.85
C ARG A 124 -6.33 -13.85 4.46
N ALA A 125 -5.46 -13.45 3.53
CA ALA A 125 -5.85 -13.19 2.14
C ALA A 125 -6.48 -14.41 1.49
N GLU A 126 -5.93 -15.61 1.73
CA GLU A 126 -6.39 -16.87 1.15
C GLU A 126 -7.81 -17.24 1.57
N ASP A 127 -8.23 -16.83 2.77
CA ASP A 127 -9.57 -17.09 3.27
C ASP A 127 -10.58 -16.09 2.70
N PHE A 128 -10.21 -14.80 2.69
CA PHE A 128 -11.05 -13.75 2.14
C PHE A 128 -11.24 -13.85 0.62
N ALA A 129 -10.24 -14.35 -0.11
CA ALA A 129 -10.34 -14.57 -1.56
C ALA A 129 -11.42 -15.59 -1.96
N LYS A 130 -11.90 -16.41 -1.03
CA LYS A 130 -13.01 -17.37 -1.25
C LYS A 130 -14.39 -16.74 -1.04
N LEU A 131 -14.45 -15.55 -0.40
CA LEU A 131 -15.71 -14.90 -0.08
C LEU A 131 -16.18 -14.06 -1.28
N SER A 132 -17.44 -14.25 -1.67
CA SER A 132 -18.06 -13.54 -2.81
C SER A 132 -18.07 -12.02 -2.65
N ASP A 133 -18.09 -11.52 -1.42
CA ASP A 133 -18.10 -10.08 -1.11
C ASP A 133 -16.75 -9.41 -1.32
N TYR A 134 -15.68 -10.21 -1.42
CA TYR A 134 -14.30 -9.72 -1.59
C TYR A 134 -13.69 -10.10 -2.93
N ARG A 135 -13.98 -11.31 -3.43
CA ARG A 135 -13.42 -11.81 -4.68
C ARG A 135 -13.84 -10.93 -5.86
N GLU A 136 -12.84 -10.41 -6.60
CA GLU A 136 -13.03 -9.55 -7.78
C GLU A 136 -13.91 -8.31 -7.51
N LYS A 137 -13.77 -7.69 -6.32
CA LYS A 137 -14.56 -6.53 -5.90
C LYS A 137 -13.79 -5.23 -5.83
N PHE A 138 -12.47 -5.27 -5.97
CA PHE A 138 -11.63 -4.08 -5.81
C PHE A 138 -11.12 -3.58 -7.17
N ASP A 139 -11.08 -2.25 -7.31
CA ASP A 139 -10.46 -1.61 -8.47
C ASP A 139 -8.95 -1.81 -8.46
N ILE A 140 -8.37 -1.72 -7.27
CA ILE A 140 -6.94 -1.84 -7.06
C ILE A 140 -6.70 -2.73 -5.85
N THR A 141 -5.75 -3.66 -5.96
CA THR A 141 -5.08 -4.24 -4.80
C THR A 141 -3.67 -3.70 -4.71
N THR A 142 -3.14 -3.60 -3.50
CA THR A 142 -1.76 -3.21 -3.26
C THR A 142 -1.14 -4.07 -2.17
N ALA A 143 0.19 -4.21 -2.21
CA ALA A 143 0.95 -4.87 -1.15
C ALA A 143 2.37 -4.34 -1.13
N ARG A 144 2.95 -4.19 0.08
CA ARG A 144 4.33 -3.78 0.29
C ARG A 144 5.03 -4.67 1.32
N ALA A 145 6.22 -5.19 0.97
CA ALA A 145 7.10 -5.95 1.86
C ALA A 145 6.48 -7.21 2.51
N VAL A 146 5.53 -7.87 1.84
CA VAL A 146 4.84 -9.07 2.36
C VAL A 146 5.53 -10.36 1.90
N ALA A 147 5.78 -10.51 0.59
CA ALA A 147 6.35 -11.71 -0.02
C ALA A 147 6.98 -11.40 -1.39
N ASN A 148 7.52 -12.43 -2.06
CA ASN A 148 7.93 -12.30 -3.46
C ASN A 148 6.71 -12.10 -4.38
N LEU A 149 6.94 -11.61 -5.61
CA LEU A 149 5.87 -11.21 -6.53
C LEU A 149 4.95 -12.37 -6.93
N LYS A 150 5.50 -13.59 -7.04
CA LYS A 150 4.72 -14.80 -7.33
C LYS A 150 3.65 -15.03 -6.27
N VAL A 151 4.04 -15.09 -5.00
CA VAL A 151 3.13 -15.27 -3.86
C VAL A 151 2.20 -14.07 -3.68
N LEU A 152 2.71 -12.84 -3.89
CA LEU A 152 1.87 -11.64 -3.85
C LEU A 152 0.79 -11.66 -4.92
N SER A 153 1.08 -12.20 -6.11
CA SER A 153 0.08 -12.32 -7.17
C SER A 153 -1.04 -13.26 -6.78
N GLU A 154 -0.72 -14.38 -6.11
CA GLU A 154 -1.72 -15.32 -5.58
C GLU A 154 -2.60 -14.68 -4.49
N TYR A 155 -2.02 -13.80 -3.66
CA TYR A 155 -2.77 -13.11 -2.62
C TYR A 155 -3.59 -11.93 -3.12
N CYS A 156 -3.16 -11.24 -4.16
CA CYS A 156 -3.73 -9.96 -4.59
C CYS A 156 -4.69 -10.07 -5.78
N LEU A 157 -4.32 -10.83 -6.84
CA LEU A 157 -5.11 -10.89 -8.08
C LEU A 157 -6.53 -11.45 -7.93
N PRO A 158 -6.82 -12.41 -7.02
CA PRO A 158 -8.18 -12.89 -6.82
C PRO A 158 -9.18 -11.82 -6.33
N PHE A 159 -8.70 -10.71 -5.78
CA PHE A 159 -9.56 -9.61 -5.31
C PHE A 159 -9.78 -8.53 -6.37
N VAL A 160 -8.91 -8.48 -7.38
CA VAL A 160 -8.97 -7.46 -8.43
C VAL A 160 -10.08 -7.80 -9.41
N LYS A 161 -11.00 -6.87 -9.65
CA LYS A 161 -12.02 -7.02 -10.71
C LYS A 161 -11.37 -6.97 -12.10
N VAL A 162 -12.00 -7.57 -13.10
CA VAL A 162 -11.55 -7.45 -14.49
C VAL A 162 -11.52 -5.96 -14.89
N GLY A 163 -10.42 -5.53 -15.49
CA GLY A 163 -10.13 -4.12 -15.77
C GLY A 163 -9.49 -3.34 -14.61
N GLY A 164 -9.36 -3.95 -13.43
CA GLY A 164 -8.63 -3.38 -12.30
C GLY A 164 -7.14 -3.71 -12.32
N GLN A 165 -6.41 -3.33 -11.25
CA GLN A 165 -4.96 -3.43 -11.19
C GLN A 165 -4.47 -3.97 -9.84
N PHE A 166 -3.39 -4.75 -9.88
CA PHE A 166 -2.54 -5.00 -8.71
C PHE A 166 -1.29 -4.14 -8.81
N ILE A 167 -1.03 -3.32 -7.78
CA ILE A 167 0.12 -2.42 -7.69
C ILE A 167 1.05 -2.94 -6.60
N ALA A 168 2.17 -3.54 -7.00
CA ALA A 168 3.16 -4.14 -6.09
C ALA A 168 4.37 -3.21 -5.90
N TYR A 169 4.69 -2.92 -4.64
CA TYR A 169 5.89 -2.18 -4.24
C TYR A 169 7.06 -3.15 -4.03
N LYS A 170 8.12 -2.99 -4.82
CA LYS A 170 9.25 -3.91 -4.81
C LYS A 170 10.60 -3.19 -4.65
N SER A 171 11.62 -3.94 -4.22
CA SER A 171 13.01 -3.49 -4.27
C SER A 171 13.48 -3.33 -5.70
N GLY A 172 14.56 -2.56 -5.93
CA GLY A 172 15.09 -2.33 -7.27
C GLY A 172 15.57 -3.60 -7.98
N ASN A 173 16.12 -4.56 -7.24
CA ASN A 173 16.64 -5.83 -7.78
C ASN A 173 15.54 -6.90 -7.71
N CYS A 174 14.55 -6.83 -8.59
CA CYS A 174 13.47 -7.82 -8.62
C CYS A 174 13.18 -8.38 -10.03
N GLU A 175 14.12 -8.29 -10.97
CA GLU A 175 13.95 -8.77 -12.34
C GLU A 175 13.71 -10.28 -12.39
N GLU A 176 14.47 -11.06 -11.65
CA GLU A 176 14.28 -12.53 -11.56
C GLU A 176 12.90 -12.84 -10.98
N GLU A 177 12.54 -12.17 -9.89
CA GLU A 177 11.23 -12.31 -9.25
C GLU A 177 10.07 -11.97 -10.18
N ILE A 178 10.21 -10.92 -11.01
CA ILE A 178 9.22 -10.56 -12.03
C ILE A 178 9.12 -11.67 -13.09
N ASN A 179 10.25 -12.22 -13.53
CA ASN A 179 10.26 -13.30 -14.53
C ASN A 179 9.60 -14.58 -14.01
N GLU A 180 9.89 -14.97 -12.77
CA GLU A 180 9.29 -16.13 -12.11
C GLU A 180 7.79 -15.99 -11.89
N ALA A 181 7.30 -14.76 -11.69
CA ALA A 181 5.89 -14.50 -11.46
C ALA A 181 5.03 -14.48 -12.74
N LYS A 182 5.63 -14.36 -13.93
CA LYS A 182 4.87 -14.19 -15.20
C LYS A 182 3.83 -15.27 -15.44
N GLN A 183 4.19 -16.53 -15.19
CA GLN A 183 3.29 -17.65 -15.43
C GLN A 183 2.07 -17.59 -14.51
N ILE A 184 2.29 -17.47 -13.19
CA ILE A 184 1.20 -17.43 -12.22
C ILE A 184 0.31 -16.18 -12.40
N ILE A 185 0.91 -15.03 -12.74
CA ILE A 185 0.16 -13.82 -13.07
C ILE A 185 -0.81 -14.09 -14.23
N CYS A 186 -0.35 -14.76 -15.31
CA CYS A 186 -1.17 -15.11 -16.44
C CYS A 186 -2.29 -16.11 -16.07
N GLU A 187 -1.98 -17.13 -15.29
CA GLU A 187 -2.95 -18.13 -14.79
C GLU A 187 -4.05 -17.46 -13.96
N LEU A 188 -3.70 -16.51 -13.10
CA LEU A 188 -4.62 -15.71 -12.28
C LEU A 188 -5.36 -14.60 -13.05
N GLY A 189 -5.24 -14.56 -14.37
CA GLY A 189 -5.93 -13.59 -15.20
C GLY A 189 -5.29 -12.21 -15.26
N GLY A 190 -4.03 -12.09 -14.84
CA GLY A 190 -3.28 -10.86 -14.88
C GLY A 190 -2.33 -10.73 -16.08
N LYS A 191 -1.88 -9.50 -16.32
CA LYS A 191 -0.82 -9.16 -17.28
C LYS A 191 0.00 -8.01 -16.72
N ILE A 192 1.33 -8.15 -16.66
CA ILE A 192 2.21 -7.04 -16.29
C ILE A 192 2.08 -5.96 -17.36
N SER A 193 1.56 -4.80 -16.96
CA SER A 193 1.34 -3.67 -17.87
C SER A 193 2.47 -2.65 -17.80
N LYS A 194 3.03 -2.42 -16.58
CA LYS A 194 4.13 -1.45 -16.38
C LYS A 194 5.07 -1.93 -15.29
N VAL A 195 6.36 -1.63 -15.48
CA VAL A 195 7.38 -1.69 -14.44
C VAL A 195 8.02 -0.31 -14.39
N ILE A 196 7.96 0.36 -13.25
CA ILE A 196 8.38 1.74 -13.09
C ILE A 196 9.51 1.78 -12.09
N ASP A 197 10.68 2.24 -12.54
CA ASP A 197 11.83 2.47 -11.68
C ASP A 197 11.74 3.83 -10.99
N TYR A 198 12.06 3.87 -9.71
CA TYR A 198 12.17 5.10 -8.94
C TYR A 198 13.19 4.93 -7.81
N ASN A 199 13.60 6.03 -7.18
CA ASN A 199 14.59 6.01 -6.13
C ASN A 199 14.06 6.66 -4.85
N ILE A 200 14.40 6.06 -3.72
CA ILE A 200 14.20 6.60 -2.38
C ILE A 200 15.59 6.83 -1.79
N GLY A 201 16.07 8.08 -1.84
CA GLY A 201 17.47 8.37 -1.59
C GLY A 201 18.36 7.57 -2.57
N GLU A 202 19.30 6.79 -2.04
CA GLU A 202 20.19 5.90 -2.83
C GLU A 202 19.55 4.52 -3.12
N ASN A 203 18.38 4.23 -2.56
CA ASN A 203 17.76 2.93 -2.72
C ASN A 203 16.88 2.88 -3.97
N SER A 204 17.24 2.03 -4.92
CA SER A 204 16.39 1.73 -6.07
C SER A 204 15.13 0.97 -5.66
N ARG A 205 14.01 1.31 -6.28
CA ARG A 205 12.69 0.73 -6.10
C ARG A 205 12.03 0.45 -7.45
N LYS A 206 11.10 -0.49 -7.46
CA LYS A 206 10.24 -0.76 -8.60
C LYS A 206 8.78 -0.80 -8.17
N LEU A 207 7.95 -0.20 -9.01
CA LEU A 207 6.51 -0.39 -8.94
C LEU A 207 6.11 -1.31 -10.08
N VAL A 208 5.56 -2.48 -9.75
CA VAL A 208 5.06 -3.43 -10.76
C VAL A 208 3.54 -3.30 -10.79
N ILE A 209 3.01 -2.91 -11.95
CA ILE A 209 1.57 -2.77 -12.19
C ILE A 209 1.10 -3.93 -13.06
N ILE A 210 0.16 -4.68 -12.54
CA ILE A 210 -0.44 -5.85 -13.18
C ILE A 210 -1.91 -5.57 -13.41
N GLU A 211 -2.33 -5.56 -14.66
CA GLU A 211 -3.73 -5.42 -15.04
C GLU A 211 -4.45 -6.76 -14.97
N LYS A 212 -5.67 -6.77 -14.47
CA LYS A 212 -6.56 -7.92 -14.46
C LYS A 212 -7.33 -7.96 -15.79
N ILE A 213 -7.01 -8.91 -16.66
CA ILE A 213 -7.57 -9.00 -18.02
C ILE A 213 -8.65 -10.08 -18.16
N LYS A 214 -8.75 -11.02 -17.24
CA LYS A 214 -9.80 -12.05 -17.17
C LYS A 214 -10.03 -12.49 -15.73
N GLU A 215 -11.13 -13.15 -15.45
CA GLU A 215 -11.45 -13.74 -14.15
C GLU A 215 -10.40 -14.78 -13.70
N THR A 216 -10.26 -14.93 -12.39
CA THR A 216 -9.37 -15.92 -11.77
C THR A 216 -10.10 -17.21 -11.51
#